data_a48f081134fdc54f542961edb9ae8b70
#
_entry.id   a48f081134fdc54f542961edb9ae8b70
#
_cell.length_a   1.000
_cell.length_b   1.000
_cell.length_c   1.000
_cell.angle_alpha   90.00
_cell.angle_beta   90.00
_cell.angle_gamma   90.00
#
_symmetry.space_group_name_H-M   'P 1'
#
loop_
_entity.id
_entity.type
_entity.pdbx_description
1 polymer ?
#
loop_
_entity_poly.entity_id
_entity_poly.type
_entity_poly.pdbx_seq_one_letter_code
_entity_poly.pdbx_strand_id
1 'polypeptide(L)'
;MIFFLFCIAHERRTKIDIVFEKVIGHVDAEVKRCPTCAATTKGLFPSDRHGPLQYGDGLKAFVINLVVSQMVALNRVQKLVKSMIGVVIAEVTLLTFILRLHQALAAWEHQATELILNAPAINVDETSFRVDTKNHWIHVYSSGDITLKFLHRRRGKVAIEAISIILRYGSVIFHDCWASYLSCHGCGHALCGSHLLRELTFIKDAHDYAWAHNMKRLLQETCKKVSVRTEKRLSDKELLNLQKRYRNILTRGEKELPTIPPKLSEKHDKLPKSDAHNLWERLKKT
;
A
#
# COMPACT_ATOMS: atom_id res chain seq x y z
N MET A 1 -61.48 10.40 -38.83
CA MET A 1 -61.10 11.07 -37.59
C MET A 1 -59.59 10.88 -37.44
N ILE A 2 -58.79 11.92 -37.71
CA ILE A 2 -57.32 11.83 -37.63
C ILE A 2 -56.95 12.22 -36.18
N PHE A 3 -56.48 11.25 -35.38
CA PHE A 3 -55.97 11.49 -34.05
C PHE A 3 -54.56 12.08 -34.12
N PHE A 4 -54.39 13.33 -33.76
CA PHE A 4 -53.08 13.91 -33.58
C PHE A 4 -52.53 13.44 -32.21
N LEU A 5 -51.50 12.57 -32.24
CA LEU A 5 -50.78 12.17 -31.04
C LEU A 5 -49.75 13.25 -30.72
N PHE A 6 -49.84 13.82 -29.52
CA PHE A 6 -48.86 14.76 -29.02
C PHE A 6 -47.83 13.99 -28.18
N CYS A 7 -46.54 14.31 -28.41
CA CYS A 7 -45.47 13.80 -27.57
C CYS A 7 -45.54 14.41 -26.17
N ILE A 8 -45.79 13.61 -25.14
CA ILE A 8 -45.97 14.07 -23.74
C ILE A 8 -44.72 13.79 -22.90
N ALA A 9 -43.86 12.91 -23.34
CA ALA A 9 -42.60 12.55 -22.63
C ALA A 9 -41.63 11.82 -23.55
N HIS A 10 -40.35 11.84 -23.18
CA HIS A 10 -39.29 11.03 -23.81
C HIS A 10 -38.74 10.06 -22.77
N GLU A 11 -38.75 8.77 -23.08
CA GLU A 11 -38.02 7.75 -22.31
C GLU A 11 -36.64 7.55 -22.95
N ARG A 12 -35.57 7.70 -22.13
CA ARG A 12 -34.19 7.50 -22.56
C ARG A 12 -33.72 6.10 -22.16
N ARG A 13 -33.18 5.36 -23.10
CA ARG A 13 -32.48 4.09 -22.85
C ARG A 13 -31.05 4.27 -23.31
N THR A 14 -30.08 3.90 -22.42
CA THR A 14 -28.65 4.05 -22.71
C THR A 14 -28.02 2.66 -22.79
N LYS A 15 -27.28 2.40 -23.87
CA LYS A 15 -26.40 1.24 -24.01
C LYS A 15 -24.97 1.74 -23.89
N ILE A 16 -24.17 1.11 -23.01
CA ILE A 16 -22.74 1.37 -22.90
C ILE A 16 -22.03 0.13 -23.44
N ASP A 17 -21.07 0.36 -24.32
CA ASP A 17 -20.26 -0.69 -24.94
C ASP A 17 -18.78 -0.32 -24.90
N ILE A 18 -17.88 -1.26 -25.17
CA ILE A 18 -16.44 -1.05 -25.25
C ILE A 18 -15.91 -1.53 -26.60
N VAL A 19 -15.05 -0.73 -27.21
CA VAL A 19 -14.37 -1.09 -28.47
C VAL A 19 -12.86 -1.02 -28.25
N PHE A 20 -12.15 -2.07 -28.67
CA PHE A 20 -10.69 -2.10 -28.70
C PHE A 20 -10.23 -2.00 -30.15
N GLU A 21 -9.58 -0.89 -30.47
CA GLU A 21 -9.07 -0.65 -31.83
C GLU A 21 -7.53 -0.60 -31.81
N LYS A 22 -6.92 -1.31 -32.79
CA LYS A 22 -5.48 -1.24 -33.03
C LYS A 22 -5.18 -0.19 -34.10
N VAL A 23 -4.48 0.87 -33.69
CA VAL A 23 -4.00 1.90 -34.64
C VAL A 23 -2.56 1.61 -35.04
N ILE A 24 -2.31 1.55 -36.37
CA ILE A 24 -0.98 1.35 -36.94
C ILE A 24 -0.64 2.57 -37.80
N GLY A 25 0.47 3.25 -37.47
CA GLY A 25 1.04 4.33 -38.27
C GLY A 25 2.36 3.88 -38.92
N HIS A 26 2.50 4.06 -40.22
CA HIS A 26 3.74 3.82 -40.96
C HIS A 26 4.40 5.15 -41.27
N VAL A 27 5.72 5.19 -41.19
CA VAL A 27 6.55 6.33 -41.63
C VAL A 27 7.67 5.73 -42.50
N ASP A 28 7.73 6.13 -43.75
CA ASP A 28 8.73 5.69 -44.72
C ASP A 28 9.77 6.81 -44.91
N ALA A 29 11.05 6.46 -44.91
CA ALA A 29 12.13 7.36 -45.28
C ALA A 29 12.64 7.02 -46.66
N GLU A 30 12.72 8.03 -47.54
CA GLU A 30 13.30 7.85 -48.87
C GLU A 30 14.77 7.45 -48.79
N VAL A 31 15.17 6.47 -49.57
CA VAL A 31 16.58 6.09 -49.77
C VAL A 31 16.96 6.44 -51.22
N LYS A 32 17.91 7.35 -51.39
CA LYS A 32 18.37 7.83 -52.68
C LYS A 32 19.80 7.39 -52.93
N ARG A 33 20.09 6.97 -54.16
CA ARG A 33 21.44 6.61 -54.60
C ARG A 33 21.95 7.64 -55.62
N CYS A 34 23.14 8.14 -55.39
CA CYS A 34 23.77 9.04 -56.34
C CYS A 34 24.17 8.33 -57.63
N PRO A 35 23.74 8.80 -58.81
CA PRO A 35 24.08 8.13 -60.07
C PRO A 35 25.57 8.25 -60.42
N THR A 36 26.29 9.21 -59.87
CA THR A 36 27.71 9.45 -60.21
C THR A 36 28.65 8.67 -59.32
N CYS A 37 28.46 8.65 -58.03
CA CYS A 37 29.37 8.04 -57.06
C CYS A 37 28.78 6.81 -56.33
N ALA A 38 27.54 6.41 -56.66
CA ALA A 38 26.81 5.33 -56.03
C ALA A 38 26.58 5.46 -54.50
N ALA A 39 26.95 6.57 -53.86
CA ALA A 39 26.66 6.81 -52.47
C ALA A 39 25.16 6.81 -52.18
N THR A 40 24.77 6.23 -51.05
CA THR A 40 23.37 6.14 -50.63
C THR A 40 23.11 7.10 -49.49
N THR A 41 22.04 7.88 -49.63
CA THR A 41 21.51 8.74 -48.54
C THR A 41 20.11 8.27 -48.15
N LYS A 42 19.77 8.42 -46.87
CA LYS A 42 18.48 8.07 -46.33
C LYS A 42 17.88 9.28 -45.62
N GLY A 43 16.60 9.50 -45.81
CA GLY A 43 15.83 10.51 -45.07
C GLY A 43 15.82 10.24 -43.56
N LEU A 44 15.69 11.27 -42.77
CA LEU A 44 15.60 11.17 -41.33
C LEU A 44 14.18 10.76 -40.92
N PHE A 45 14.08 9.88 -39.91
CA PHE A 45 12.81 9.59 -39.27
C PHE A 45 12.49 10.65 -38.23
N PRO A 46 11.20 10.89 -37.93
CA PRO A 46 10.82 11.71 -36.78
C PRO A 46 11.46 11.21 -35.49
N SER A 47 11.72 12.12 -34.54
CA SER A 47 12.40 11.81 -33.29
C SER A 47 11.67 10.81 -32.39
N ASP A 48 10.37 10.63 -32.60
CA ASP A 48 9.54 9.63 -31.91
C ASP A 48 9.55 8.25 -32.60
N ARG A 49 10.35 8.06 -33.68
CA ARG A 49 10.45 6.84 -34.47
C ARG A 49 11.90 6.32 -34.50
N HIS A 50 12.36 5.79 -33.35
CA HIS A 50 13.77 5.38 -33.19
C HIS A 50 14.13 4.01 -33.76
N GLY A 51 13.16 3.16 -34.12
CA GLY A 51 13.40 1.79 -34.57
C GLY A 51 12.32 1.26 -35.50
N PRO A 52 12.52 0.05 -36.03
CA PRO A 52 11.63 -0.51 -37.05
C PRO A 52 10.23 -0.87 -36.52
N LEU A 53 10.11 -1.13 -35.22
CA LEU A 53 8.85 -1.35 -34.52
C LEU A 53 8.84 -0.63 -33.19
N GLN A 54 7.79 0.10 -32.92
CA GLN A 54 7.58 0.78 -31.64
C GLN A 54 6.15 0.65 -31.17
N TYR A 55 6.00 0.69 -29.86
CA TYR A 55 4.70 0.66 -29.21
C TYR A 55 4.34 2.06 -28.76
N GLY A 56 3.15 2.52 -29.12
CA GLY A 56 2.62 3.83 -28.72
C GLY A 56 2.34 3.95 -27.23
N ASP A 57 2.22 5.18 -26.74
CA ASP A 57 2.07 5.45 -25.30
C ASP A 57 0.74 4.94 -24.74
N GLY A 58 -0.34 4.93 -25.54
CA GLY A 58 -1.61 4.34 -25.13
C GLY A 58 -1.49 2.84 -24.79
N LEU A 59 -0.76 2.07 -25.61
CA LEU A 59 -0.51 0.65 -25.35
C LEU A 59 0.40 0.45 -24.12
N LYS A 60 1.43 1.28 -23.97
CA LYS A 60 2.31 1.25 -22.79
C LYS A 60 1.52 1.56 -21.50
N ALA A 61 0.68 2.60 -21.50
CA ALA A 61 -0.16 2.97 -20.37
C ALA A 61 -1.15 1.85 -20.00
N PHE A 62 -1.77 1.21 -20.99
CA PHE A 62 -2.66 0.07 -20.79
C PHE A 62 -1.92 -1.11 -20.12
N VAL A 63 -0.74 -1.48 -20.64
CA VAL A 63 0.09 -2.54 -20.05
C VAL A 63 0.51 -2.21 -18.63
N ILE A 64 0.98 -0.98 -18.38
CA ILE A 64 1.37 -0.52 -17.04
C ILE A 64 0.19 -0.60 -16.07
N ASN A 65 -1.00 -0.17 -16.48
CA ASN A 65 -2.21 -0.28 -15.66
C ASN A 65 -2.50 -1.74 -15.29
N LEU A 66 -2.45 -2.66 -16.27
CA LEU A 66 -2.70 -4.08 -16.01
C LEU A 66 -1.70 -4.68 -15.02
N VAL A 67 -0.41 -4.36 -15.15
CA VAL A 67 0.63 -4.93 -14.28
C VAL A 67 0.67 -4.25 -12.92
N VAL A 68 0.69 -2.92 -12.87
CA VAL A 68 0.93 -2.15 -11.64
C VAL A 68 -0.35 -1.96 -10.82
N SER A 69 -1.46 -1.60 -11.48
CA SER A 69 -2.72 -1.32 -10.77
C SER A 69 -3.59 -2.56 -10.60
N GLN A 70 -3.62 -3.45 -11.61
CA GLN A 70 -4.45 -4.66 -11.59
C GLN A 70 -3.66 -5.91 -11.17
N MET A 71 -2.36 -5.81 -10.91
CA MET A 71 -1.48 -6.92 -10.48
C MET A 71 -1.51 -8.15 -11.41
N VAL A 72 -1.73 -7.94 -12.71
CA VAL A 72 -1.77 -9.03 -13.69
C VAL A 72 -0.34 -9.44 -14.05
N ALA A 73 -0.03 -10.74 -13.97
CA ALA A 73 1.31 -11.26 -14.31
C ALA A 73 1.67 -11.00 -15.78
N LEU A 74 2.94 -10.73 -16.08
CA LEU A 74 3.44 -10.34 -17.42
C LEU A 74 3.01 -11.30 -18.52
N ASN A 75 3.12 -12.61 -18.30
CA ASN A 75 2.71 -13.63 -19.25
C ASN A 75 1.19 -13.60 -19.56
N ARG A 76 0.36 -13.23 -18.59
CA ARG A 76 -1.08 -13.04 -18.78
C ARG A 76 -1.38 -11.77 -19.55
N VAL A 77 -0.66 -10.68 -19.28
CA VAL A 77 -0.75 -9.43 -20.03
C VAL A 77 -0.39 -9.67 -21.49
N GLN A 78 0.70 -10.40 -21.77
CA GLN A 78 1.09 -10.78 -23.14
C GLN A 78 -0.04 -11.50 -23.87
N LYS A 79 -0.65 -12.51 -23.23
CA LYS A 79 -1.76 -13.27 -23.81
C LYS A 79 -3.00 -12.39 -24.03
N LEU A 80 -3.31 -11.53 -23.09
CA LEU A 80 -4.45 -10.61 -23.15
C LEU A 80 -4.29 -9.62 -24.32
N VAL A 81 -3.15 -8.95 -24.44
CA VAL A 81 -2.87 -8.02 -25.54
C VAL A 81 -2.96 -8.74 -26.91
N LYS A 82 -2.39 -9.96 -27.00
CA LYS A 82 -2.50 -10.77 -28.21
C LYS A 82 -3.96 -11.10 -28.57
N SER A 83 -4.78 -11.49 -27.58
CA SER A 83 -6.19 -11.85 -27.85
C SER A 83 -7.06 -10.65 -28.22
N MET A 84 -6.79 -9.47 -27.64
CA MET A 84 -7.60 -8.26 -27.85
C MET A 84 -7.29 -7.55 -29.15
N ILE A 85 -6.01 -7.38 -29.48
CA ILE A 85 -5.57 -6.55 -30.63
C ILE A 85 -4.62 -7.29 -31.60
N GLY A 86 -4.39 -8.59 -31.42
CA GLY A 86 -3.52 -9.39 -32.26
C GLY A 86 -2.02 -9.06 -32.21
N VAL A 87 -1.57 -8.28 -31.26
CA VAL A 87 -0.16 -7.87 -31.13
C VAL A 87 0.58 -8.78 -30.13
N VAL A 88 1.70 -9.35 -30.58
CA VAL A 88 2.58 -10.17 -29.74
C VAL A 88 3.71 -9.28 -29.21
N ILE A 89 3.75 -9.11 -27.89
CA ILE A 89 4.80 -8.34 -27.21
C ILE A 89 5.58 -9.32 -26.32
N ALA A 90 6.91 -9.31 -26.40
CA ALA A 90 7.74 -10.13 -25.52
C ALA A 90 7.62 -9.67 -24.06
N GLU A 91 7.66 -10.60 -23.10
CA GLU A 91 7.58 -10.27 -21.66
C GLU A 91 8.70 -9.30 -21.22
N VAL A 92 9.91 -9.45 -21.79
CA VAL A 92 11.02 -8.52 -21.53
C VAL A 92 10.70 -7.09 -21.97
N THR A 93 9.93 -6.92 -23.04
CA THR A 93 9.48 -5.60 -23.50
C THR A 93 8.44 -5.00 -22.53
N LEU A 94 7.49 -5.82 -22.06
CA LEU A 94 6.53 -5.41 -21.04
C LEU A 94 7.23 -4.99 -19.75
N LEU A 95 8.22 -5.76 -19.30
CA LEU A 95 9.05 -5.42 -18.16
C LEU A 95 9.80 -4.09 -18.36
N THR A 96 10.32 -3.87 -19.58
CA THR A 96 11.03 -2.60 -19.90
C THR A 96 10.12 -1.38 -19.75
N PHE A 97 8.82 -1.47 -20.06
CA PHE A 97 7.88 -0.36 -19.86
C PHE A 97 7.78 0.00 -18.36
N ILE A 98 7.72 -1.02 -17.49
CA ILE A 98 7.62 -0.81 -16.04
C ILE A 98 8.92 -0.24 -15.47
N LEU A 99 10.08 -0.75 -15.91
CA LEU A 99 11.37 -0.25 -15.48
C LEU A 99 11.61 1.21 -15.90
N ARG A 100 11.18 1.59 -17.11
CA ARG A 100 11.22 2.99 -17.56
C ARG A 100 10.30 3.89 -16.74
N LEU A 101 9.11 3.42 -16.39
CA LEU A 101 8.22 4.17 -15.49
C LEU A 101 8.88 4.35 -14.12
N HIS A 102 9.45 3.30 -13.54
CA HIS A 102 10.16 3.37 -12.27
C HIS A 102 11.28 4.41 -12.31
N GLN A 103 12.11 4.41 -13.36
CA GLN A 103 13.16 5.42 -13.54
C GLN A 103 12.62 6.84 -13.68
N ALA A 104 11.54 7.03 -14.43
CA ALA A 104 10.89 8.32 -14.61
C ALA A 104 10.30 8.87 -13.30
N LEU A 105 9.90 7.98 -12.37
CA LEU A 105 9.33 8.37 -11.07
C LEU A 105 10.39 8.66 -10.00
N ALA A 106 11.69 8.50 -10.26
CA ALA A 106 12.74 8.67 -9.25
C ALA A 106 12.73 10.06 -8.58
N ALA A 107 12.52 11.13 -9.33
CA ALA A 107 12.43 12.48 -8.78
C ALA A 107 11.18 12.66 -7.91
N TRP A 108 10.05 12.07 -8.32
CA TRP A 108 8.83 12.08 -7.54
C TRP A 108 8.99 11.28 -6.25
N GLU A 109 9.63 10.11 -6.29
CA GLU A 109 9.89 9.27 -5.11
C GLU A 109 10.73 10.02 -4.07
N HIS A 110 11.74 10.77 -4.52
CA HIS A 110 12.52 11.65 -3.64
C HIS A 110 11.63 12.72 -2.98
N GLN A 111 10.79 13.42 -3.74
CA GLN A 111 9.88 14.44 -3.21
C GLN A 111 8.86 13.81 -2.24
N ALA A 112 8.30 12.64 -2.58
CA ALA A 112 7.37 11.91 -1.73
C ALA A 112 8.03 11.47 -0.42
N THR A 113 9.32 11.09 -0.45
CA THR A 113 10.10 10.77 0.74
C THR A 113 10.24 11.99 1.66
N GLU A 114 10.55 13.17 1.12
CA GLU A 114 10.62 14.39 1.93
C GLU A 114 9.25 14.79 2.51
N LEU A 115 8.16 14.59 1.78
CA LEU A 115 6.81 14.81 2.31
C LEU A 115 6.48 13.85 3.46
N ILE A 116 6.85 12.57 3.36
CA ILE A 116 6.71 11.58 4.45
C ILE A 116 7.53 12.00 5.66
N LEU A 117 8.79 12.44 5.47
CA LEU A 117 9.68 12.86 6.55
C LEU A 117 9.18 14.12 7.29
N ASN A 118 8.47 15.00 6.62
CA ASN A 118 7.90 16.22 7.20
C ASN A 118 6.45 16.05 7.69
N ALA A 119 5.85 14.87 7.53
CA ALA A 119 4.50 14.62 8.00
C ALA A 119 4.41 14.61 9.53
N PRO A 120 3.31 15.09 10.14
CA PRO A 120 3.14 15.10 11.60
C PRO A 120 3.01 13.68 12.18
N ALA A 121 2.58 12.71 11.36
CA ALA A 121 2.48 11.32 11.72
C ALA A 121 2.55 10.44 10.46
N ILE A 122 3.16 9.26 10.57
CA ILE A 122 3.22 8.26 9.51
C ILE A 122 2.76 6.89 10.01
N ASN A 123 2.15 6.12 9.13
CA ASN A 123 1.90 4.71 9.38
C ASN A 123 3.06 3.89 8.83
N VAL A 124 3.53 2.92 9.60
CA VAL A 124 4.58 1.99 9.19
C VAL A 124 4.11 0.56 9.40
N ASP A 125 4.38 -0.28 8.41
CA ASP A 125 4.00 -1.70 8.42
C ASP A 125 4.94 -2.48 7.49
N GLU A 126 4.98 -3.80 7.61
CA GLU A 126 5.71 -4.65 6.68
C GLU A 126 4.97 -5.94 6.39
N THR A 127 5.09 -6.41 5.16
CA THR A 127 4.50 -7.66 4.73
C THR A 127 5.51 -8.57 4.06
N SER A 128 5.36 -9.87 4.26
CA SER A 128 6.22 -10.86 3.60
C SER A 128 5.88 -10.99 2.13
N PHE A 129 6.92 -11.15 1.32
CA PHE A 129 6.83 -11.34 -0.12
C PHE A 129 7.83 -12.43 -0.55
N ARG A 130 7.42 -13.38 -1.38
CA ARG A 130 8.30 -14.45 -1.86
C ARG A 130 8.88 -14.13 -3.23
N VAL A 131 10.21 -14.21 -3.34
CA VAL A 131 10.96 -14.16 -4.60
C VAL A 131 11.83 -15.41 -4.66
N ASP A 132 11.70 -16.22 -5.69
CA ASP A 132 12.45 -17.46 -5.89
C ASP A 132 12.50 -18.34 -4.62
N THR A 133 11.33 -18.62 -4.06
CA THR A 133 11.16 -19.40 -2.81
C THR A 133 11.70 -18.77 -1.54
N LYS A 134 12.43 -17.64 -1.61
CA LYS A 134 13.01 -16.92 -0.47
C LYS A 134 12.06 -15.81 0.01
N ASN A 135 11.96 -15.65 1.32
CA ASN A 135 11.19 -14.54 1.90
C ASN A 135 11.94 -13.22 1.74
N HIS A 136 11.23 -12.24 1.23
CA HIS A 136 11.58 -10.84 1.25
C HIS A 136 10.48 -10.08 1.99
N TRP A 137 10.71 -8.81 2.28
CA TRP A 137 9.79 -7.96 3.01
C TRP A 137 9.59 -6.65 2.28
N ILE A 138 8.33 -6.25 2.17
CA ILE A 138 7.96 -4.93 1.68
C ILE A 138 7.67 -4.08 2.91
N HIS A 139 8.48 -3.07 3.12
CA HIS A 139 8.29 -2.05 4.15
C HIS A 139 7.46 -0.92 3.59
N VAL A 140 6.40 -0.56 4.29
CA VAL A 140 5.41 0.44 3.86
C VAL A 140 5.46 1.64 4.79
N TYR A 141 5.52 2.83 4.21
CA TYR A 141 5.46 4.11 4.92
C TYR A 141 4.37 4.96 4.27
N SER A 142 3.38 5.41 5.04
CA SER A 142 2.27 6.18 4.47
C SER A 142 1.84 7.34 5.34
N SER A 143 1.46 8.45 4.70
CA SER A 143 0.81 9.61 5.31
C SER A 143 -0.05 10.32 4.26
N GLY A 144 -1.28 10.67 4.62
CA GLY A 144 -2.23 11.24 3.66
C GLY A 144 -2.40 10.36 2.43
N ASP A 145 -2.20 10.94 1.25
CA ASP A 145 -2.36 10.25 -0.05
C ASP A 145 -1.04 9.61 -0.55
N ILE A 146 0.03 9.68 0.26
CA ILE A 146 1.35 9.14 -0.12
C ILE A 146 1.56 7.79 0.55
N THR A 147 1.98 6.80 -0.24
CA THR A 147 2.44 5.50 0.24
C THR A 147 3.72 5.11 -0.48
N LEU A 148 4.80 4.95 0.27
CA LEU A 148 6.08 4.45 -0.21
C LEU A 148 6.26 2.99 0.20
N LYS A 149 6.83 2.18 -0.69
CA LYS A 149 7.07 0.76 -0.50
C LYS A 149 8.50 0.43 -0.85
N PHE A 150 9.24 -0.17 0.09
CA PHE A 150 10.63 -0.55 -0.10
C PHE A 150 10.80 -2.06 0.09
N LEU A 151 11.39 -2.71 -0.89
CA LEU A 151 11.70 -4.14 -0.83
C LEU A 151 13.04 -4.36 -0.15
N HIS A 152 13.07 -5.25 0.86
CA HIS A 152 14.31 -5.65 1.52
C HIS A 152 14.32 -7.15 1.85
N ARG A 153 15.49 -7.79 1.88
CA ARG A 153 15.62 -9.23 2.20
C ARG A 153 15.36 -9.55 3.69
N ARG A 154 15.57 -8.59 4.57
CA ARG A 154 15.38 -8.73 6.02
C ARG A 154 14.16 -7.95 6.47
N ARG A 155 13.51 -8.44 7.53
CA ARG A 155 12.39 -7.75 8.17
C ARG A 155 12.86 -6.69 9.18
N GLY A 156 13.89 -7.01 9.97
CA GLY A 156 14.23 -6.33 11.21
C GLY A 156 15.05 -5.04 11.05
N LYS A 157 15.78 -4.73 12.11
CA LYS A 157 16.58 -3.51 12.27
C LYS A 157 17.47 -3.19 11.06
N VAL A 158 18.11 -4.21 10.47
CA VAL A 158 18.94 -4.04 9.27
C VAL A 158 18.17 -3.44 8.09
N ALA A 159 16.89 -3.80 7.91
CA ALA A 159 16.07 -3.22 6.85
C ALA A 159 15.67 -1.78 7.18
N ILE A 160 15.30 -1.49 8.44
CA ILE A 160 14.96 -0.15 8.90
C ILE A 160 16.16 0.79 8.71
N GLU A 161 17.37 0.33 9.03
CA GLU A 161 18.61 1.08 8.84
C GLU A 161 18.91 1.33 7.36
N ALA A 162 18.79 0.31 6.51
CA ALA A 162 19.07 0.41 5.09
C ALA A 162 18.08 1.36 4.36
N ILE A 163 16.78 1.30 4.72
CA ILE A 163 15.73 2.19 4.16
C ILE A 163 15.85 3.61 4.73
N SER A 164 16.30 3.73 5.98
CA SER A 164 16.62 4.98 6.69
C SER A 164 15.48 5.98 6.93
N ILE A 165 14.25 5.74 6.48
CA ILE A 165 13.12 6.67 6.69
C ILE A 165 12.86 6.90 8.19
N ILE A 166 12.67 5.84 8.98
CA ILE A 166 12.37 5.96 10.42
C ILE A 166 13.53 6.65 11.17
N LEU A 167 14.77 6.38 10.78
CA LEU A 167 15.95 6.98 11.43
C LEU A 167 16.06 8.50 11.21
N ARG A 168 15.51 8.98 10.09
CA ARG A 168 15.47 10.41 9.74
C ARG A 168 14.19 11.08 10.24
N TYR A 169 13.19 10.31 10.68
CA TYR A 169 11.87 10.79 11.04
C TYR A 169 11.80 11.14 12.54
N GLY A 170 11.41 12.37 12.87
CA GLY A 170 11.41 12.89 14.24
C GLY A 170 10.03 13.04 14.88
N SER A 171 8.94 12.69 14.18
CA SER A 171 7.57 12.87 14.71
C SER A 171 6.96 11.54 15.19
N VAL A 172 5.72 11.21 14.94
CA VAL A 172 5.03 10.03 15.48
C VAL A 172 4.86 8.94 14.42
N ILE A 173 5.31 7.72 14.72
CA ILE A 173 5.04 6.52 13.90
C ILE A 173 3.90 5.70 14.51
N PHE A 174 2.93 5.29 13.66
CA PHE A 174 1.88 4.33 13.99
C PHE A 174 2.29 2.94 13.51
N HIS A 175 2.36 1.95 14.41
CA HIS A 175 2.81 0.59 14.08
C HIS A 175 2.10 -0.50 14.90
N ASP A 176 2.35 -1.77 14.60
CA ASP A 176 1.75 -2.96 15.21
C ASP A 176 2.35 -3.38 16.56
N CYS A 177 3.17 -2.52 17.19
CA CYS A 177 3.92 -2.84 18.41
C CYS A 177 5.10 -3.82 18.21
N TRP A 178 5.60 -3.96 16.98
CA TRP A 178 6.76 -4.80 16.75
C TRP A 178 8.03 -4.22 17.41
N ALA A 179 8.82 -5.12 18.06
CA ALA A 179 9.99 -4.72 18.86
C ALA A 179 11.04 -3.91 18.08
N SER A 180 11.19 -4.16 16.77
CA SER A 180 12.14 -3.40 15.93
C SER A 180 11.74 -1.94 15.79
N TYR A 181 10.44 -1.63 15.71
CA TYR A 181 9.97 -0.23 15.71
C TYR A 181 10.18 0.41 17.08
N LEU A 182 9.83 -0.29 18.16
CA LEU A 182 10.03 0.22 19.53
C LEU A 182 11.50 0.49 19.88
N SER A 183 12.45 -0.08 19.15
CA SER A 183 13.89 0.22 19.30
C SER A 183 14.34 1.51 18.60
N CYS A 184 13.47 2.19 17.87
CA CYS A 184 13.77 3.44 17.17
C CYS A 184 13.44 4.63 18.09
N HIS A 185 14.43 5.11 18.84
CA HIS A 185 14.22 6.15 19.88
C HIS A 185 14.17 7.59 19.35
N GLY A 186 14.38 7.80 18.04
CA GLY A 186 14.36 9.13 17.42
C GLY A 186 12.98 9.72 17.15
N CYS A 187 11.92 8.95 17.36
CA CYS A 187 10.53 9.33 17.06
C CYS A 187 9.57 8.89 18.17
N GLY A 188 8.39 9.51 18.19
CA GLY A 188 7.29 9.08 19.07
C GLY A 188 6.61 7.83 18.51
N HIS A 189 6.00 7.03 19.40
CA HIS A 189 5.34 5.78 19.05
C HIS A 189 3.85 5.82 19.36
N ALA A 190 3.03 5.36 18.43
CA ALA A 190 1.61 5.13 18.60
C ALA A 190 1.22 3.75 18.06
N LEU A 191 0.31 3.07 18.74
CA LEU A 191 -0.13 1.74 18.29
C LEU A 191 -1.22 1.85 17.22
N CYS A 192 -1.13 1.01 16.20
CA CYS A 192 -2.12 0.92 15.15
C CYS A 192 -3.47 0.42 15.70
N GLY A 193 -4.50 1.28 15.64
CA GLY A 193 -5.84 0.96 16.14
C GLY A 193 -6.45 -0.28 15.46
N SER A 194 -6.20 -0.48 14.17
CA SER A 194 -6.70 -1.66 13.44
C SER A 194 -6.11 -2.98 13.95
N HIS A 195 -4.81 -3.01 14.28
CA HIS A 195 -4.17 -4.16 14.89
C HIS A 195 -4.72 -4.42 16.30
N LEU A 196 -4.81 -3.38 17.13
CA LEU A 196 -5.39 -3.49 18.47
C LEU A 196 -6.83 -4.02 18.45
N LEU A 197 -7.67 -3.49 17.58
CA LEU A 197 -9.08 -3.94 17.48
C LEU A 197 -9.20 -5.40 17.04
N ARG A 198 -8.32 -5.87 16.13
CA ARG A 198 -8.27 -7.29 15.73
C ARG A 198 -7.86 -8.20 16.89
N GLU A 199 -6.79 -7.83 17.61
CA GLU A 199 -6.32 -8.60 18.76
C GLU A 199 -7.36 -8.63 19.89
N LEU A 200 -7.98 -7.49 20.21
CA LEU A 200 -9.06 -7.42 21.20
C LEU A 200 -10.28 -8.24 20.80
N THR A 201 -10.59 -8.30 19.50
CA THR A 201 -11.66 -9.14 18.97
C THR A 201 -11.32 -10.62 19.16
N PHE A 202 -10.12 -11.04 18.79
CA PHE A 202 -9.66 -12.42 18.97
C PHE A 202 -9.72 -12.85 20.44
N ILE A 203 -9.21 -12.02 21.35
CA ILE A 203 -9.21 -12.34 22.79
C ILE A 203 -10.64 -12.43 23.35
N LYS A 204 -11.54 -11.54 22.92
CA LYS A 204 -12.95 -11.61 23.31
C LYS A 204 -13.59 -12.91 22.80
N ASP A 205 -13.37 -13.23 21.51
CA ASP A 205 -14.05 -14.38 20.89
C ASP A 205 -13.47 -15.74 21.36
N ALA A 206 -12.17 -15.80 21.70
CA ALA A 206 -11.51 -17.01 22.17
C ALA A 206 -11.68 -17.27 23.68
N HIS A 207 -11.84 -16.24 24.51
CA HIS A 207 -11.77 -16.34 25.96
C HIS A 207 -12.90 -15.62 26.70
N ASP A 208 -13.76 -14.89 26.01
CA ASP A 208 -14.89 -14.09 26.53
C ASP A 208 -14.50 -13.11 27.68
N TYR A 209 -13.27 -12.58 27.64
CA TYR A 209 -12.81 -11.61 28.64
C TYR A 209 -13.53 -10.28 28.52
N ALA A 210 -14.20 -9.86 29.58
CA ALA A 210 -14.97 -8.60 29.63
C ALA A 210 -14.08 -7.38 29.45
N TRP A 211 -12.82 -7.41 29.92
CA TRP A 211 -11.89 -6.30 29.71
C TRP A 211 -11.57 -6.05 28.24
N ALA A 212 -11.39 -7.11 27.45
CA ALA A 212 -11.08 -6.99 26.02
C ALA A 212 -12.26 -6.38 25.27
N HIS A 213 -13.49 -6.83 25.57
CA HIS A 213 -14.71 -6.26 25.00
C HIS A 213 -14.85 -4.77 25.35
N ASN A 214 -14.66 -4.41 26.62
CA ASN A 214 -14.80 -3.04 27.11
C ASN A 214 -13.71 -2.12 26.52
N MET A 215 -12.47 -2.60 26.39
CA MET A 215 -11.39 -1.86 25.73
C MET A 215 -11.67 -1.63 24.25
N LYS A 216 -12.10 -2.66 23.51
CA LYS A 216 -12.50 -2.54 22.12
C LYS A 216 -13.59 -1.49 21.94
N ARG A 217 -14.64 -1.54 22.77
CA ARG A 217 -15.74 -0.56 22.75
C ARG A 217 -15.25 0.86 23.04
N LEU A 218 -14.42 1.03 24.06
CA LEU A 218 -13.84 2.34 24.42
C LEU A 218 -13.08 2.96 23.24
N LEU A 219 -12.21 2.19 22.59
CA LEU A 219 -11.42 2.65 21.44
C LEU A 219 -12.33 3.01 20.25
N GLN A 220 -13.32 2.15 19.92
CA GLN A 220 -14.25 2.41 18.83
C GLN A 220 -15.13 3.65 19.08
N GLU A 221 -15.69 3.79 20.27
CA GLU A 221 -16.48 4.98 20.66
C GLU A 221 -15.63 6.26 20.55
N THR A 222 -14.38 6.19 21.00
CA THR A 222 -13.46 7.34 20.93
C THR A 222 -13.11 7.70 19.50
N CYS A 223 -12.76 6.71 18.67
CA CYS A 223 -12.46 6.95 17.26
C CYS A 223 -13.67 7.53 16.52
N LYS A 224 -14.88 6.98 16.73
CA LYS A 224 -16.12 7.50 16.15
C LYS A 224 -16.38 8.95 16.58
N LYS A 225 -16.18 9.25 17.87
CA LYS A 225 -16.36 10.60 18.41
C LYS A 225 -15.42 11.63 17.80
N VAL A 226 -14.15 11.25 17.60
CA VAL A 226 -13.12 12.12 17.00
C VAL A 226 -13.32 12.26 15.50
N SER A 227 -13.73 11.18 14.80
CA SER A 227 -13.87 11.18 13.35
C SER A 227 -14.91 12.15 12.81
N VAL A 228 -15.96 12.47 13.59
CA VAL A 228 -17.01 13.42 13.19
C VAL A 228 -16.66 14.89 13.52
N ARG A 229 -15.56 15.15 14.20
CA ARG A 229 -15.14 16.51 14.60
C ARG A 229 -14.25 17.14 13.54
N THR A 230 -14.34 18.43 13.40
CA THR A 230 -13.47 19.22 12.50
C THR A 230 -12.01 19.14 12.95
N GLU A 231 -11.74 19.36 14.23
CA GLU A 231 -10.37 19.36 14.80
C GLU A 231 -9.73 17.98 14.95
N LYS A 232 -10.48 16.89 14.75
CA LYS A 232 -10.00 15.49 14.86
C LYS A 232 -9.25 15.20 16.17
N ARG A 233 -9.62 15.87 17.27
CA ARG A 233 -9.01 15.67 18.59
C ARG A 233 -10.04 15.70 19.73
N LEU A 234 -9.66 15.19 20.89
CA LEU A 234 -10.40 15.31 22.13
C LEU A 234 -10.02 16.60 22.85
N SER A 235 -10.95 17.17 23.64
CA SER A 235 -10.60 18.19 24.61
C SER A 235 -9.82 17.57 25.80
N ASP A 236 -9.10 18.39 26.56
CA ASP A 236 -8.31 17.92 27.72
C ASP A 236 -9.17 17.16 28.74
N LYS A 237 -10.37 17.65 29.03
CA LYS A 237 -11.32 16.99 29.96
C LYS A 237 -11.74 15.61 29.42
N GLU A 238 -11.97 15.49 28.11
CA GLU A 238 -12.33 14.21 27.48
C GLU A 238 -11.15 13.25 27.46
N LEU A 239 -9.95 13.75 27.22
CA LEU A 239 -8.71 12.96 27.26
C LEU A 239 -8.48 12.39 28.65
N LEU A 240 -8.61 13.21 29.69
CA LEU A 240 -8.50 12.75 31.08
C LEU A 240 -9.55 11.68 31.43
N ASN A 241 -10.79 11.86 30.98
CA ASN A 241 -11.83 10.85 31.16
C ASN A 241 -11.53 9.55 30.40
N LEU A 242 -11.06 9.65 29.16
CA LEU A 242 -10.62 8.49 28.38
C LEU A 242 -9.50 7.73 29.11
N GLN A 243 -8.46 8.43 29.58
CA GLN A 243 -7.36 7.83 30.33
C GLN A 243 -7.83 7.13 31.62
N LYS A 244 -8.76 7.74 32.35
CA LYS A 244 -9.36 7.13 33.55
C LYS A 244 -10.12 5.85 33.21
N ARG A 245 -10.97 5.88 32.17
CA ARG A 245 -11.73 4.70 31.71
C ARG A 245 -10.77 3.60 31.24
N TYR A 246 -9.75 3.95 30.46
CA TYR A 246 -8.72 3.05 29.96
C TYR A 246 -8.01 2.30 31.10
N ARG A 247 -7.48 3.04 32.09
CA ARG A 247 -6.82 2.45 33.27
C ARG A 247 -7.75 1.57 34.07
N ASN A 248 -8.99 1.97 34.28
CA ASN A 248 -9.98 1.17 35.03
C ASN A 248 -10.28 -0.17 34.33
N ILE A 249 -10.33 -0.18 32.98
CA ILE A 249 -10.52 -1.42 32.21
C ILE A 249 -9.32 -2.34 32.42
N LEU A 250 -8.10 -1.83 32.33
CA LEU A 250 -6.88 -2.63 32.54
C LEU A 250 -6.80 -3.17 33.98
N THR A 251 -7.12 -2.37 35.00
CA THR A 251 -7.12 -2.81 36.40
C THR A 251 -8.15 -3.93 36.66
N ARG A 252 -9.32 -3.86 36.02
CA ARG A 252 -10.31 -4.95 36.09
C ARG A 252 -9.85 -6.18 35.33
N GLY A 253 -9.28 -5.97 34.14
CA GLY A 253 -8.76 -7.04 33.30
C GLY A 253 -7.66 -7.86 33.95
N GLU A 254 -6.83 -7.26 34.79
CA GLU A 254 -5.80 -7.96 35.59
C GLU A 254 -6.37 -9.13 36.39
N LYS A 255 -7.59 -8.96 36.91
CA LYS A 255 -8.29 -9.99 37.68
C LYS A 255 -8.91 -11.11 36.85
N GLU A 256 -9.12 -10.86 35.55
CA GLU A 256 -9.69 -11.83 34.62
C GLU A 256 -8.60 -12.72 34.00
N LEU A 257 -7.33 -12.29 34.02
CA LEU A 257 -6.22 -13.03 33.43
C LEU A 257 -5.90 -14.29 34.24
N PRO A 258 -5.63 -15.44 33.60
CA PRO A 258 -5.25 -16.65 34.28
C PRO A 258 -3.88 -16.48 34.95
N THR A 259 -3.63 -17.23 36.01
CA THR A 259 -2.31 -17.26 36.66
C THR A 259 -1.24 -17.76 35.67
N ILE A 260 -0.12 -17.04 35.62
CA ILE A 260 1.01 -17.46 34.78
C ILE A 260 1.63 -18.70 35.42
N PRO A 261 1.72 -19.84 34.73
CA PRO A 261 2.31 -21.04 35.30
C PRO A 261 3.79 -20.81 35.66
N PRO A 262 4.29 -21.42 36.71
CA PRO A 262 5.69 -21.31 37.12
C PRO A 262 6.62 -21.84 36.03
N LYS A 263 7.80 -21.26 35.89
CA LYS A 263 8.80 -21.66 34.93
C LYS A 263 9.31 -23.07 35.29
N LEU A 264 9.10 -24.04 34.39
CA LEU A 264 9.45 -25.46 34.64
C LEU A 264 10.93 -25.80 34.36
N SER A 265 11.69 -24.92 33.73
CA SER A 265 13.12 -25.13 33.43
C SER A 265 13.94 -23.86 33.51
N GLU A 266 15.24 -24.02 33.83
CA GLU A 266 16.21 -22.90 33.86
C GLU A 266 16.67 -22.45 32.45
N LYS A 267 16.24 -23.14 31.39
CA LYS A 267 16.54 -22.73 30.02
C LYS A 267 15.80 -21.42 29.70
N HIS A 268 16.43 -20.57 28.88
CA HIS A 268 15.98 -19.25 28.44
C HIS A 268 14.62 -19.18 27.72
N ASP A 269 13.73 -20.12 27.97
CA ASP A 269 12.41 -20.14 27.38
C ASP A 269 11.53 -19.02 27.97
N LYS A 270 10.89 -18.27 27.09
CA LYS A 270 9.90 -17.27 27.48
C LYS A 270 8.80 -17.94 28.31
N LEU A 271 8.38 -17.30 29.40
CA LEU A 271 7.21 -17.75 30.13
C LEU A 271 6.02 -17.91 29.18
N PRO A 272 5.26 -19.02 29.26
CA PRO A 272 4.10 -19.26 28.41
C PRO A 272 2.95 -18.33 28.83
N LYS A 273 3.02 -17.05 28.40
CA LYS A 273 1.94 -16.08 28.60
C LYS A 273 0.91 -16.27 27.48
N SER A 274 -0.37 -16.22 27.87
CA SER A 274 -1.46 -16.20 26.86
C SER A 274 -1.42 -14.92 26.02
N ASP A 275 -2.07 -14.95 24.86
CA ASP A 275 -2.23 -13.78 24.01
C ASP A 275 -2.90 -12.62 24.73
N ALA A 276 -3.84 -12.94 25.62
CA ALA A 276 -4.50 -11.96 26.49
C ALA A 276 -3.52 -11.27 27.44
N HIS A 277 -2.60 -12.01 28.09
CA HIS A 277 -1.53 -11.41 28.90
C HIS A 277 -0.59 -10.52 28.08
N ASN A 278 -0.17 -11.02 26.91
CA ASN A 278 0.74 -10.28 26.04
C ASN A 278 0.13 -8.95 25.59
N LEU A 279 -1.14 -8.93 25.20
CA LEU A 279 -1.83 -7.71 24.82
C LEU A 279 -2.05 -6.80 26.02
N TRP A 280 -2.53 -7.33 27.16
CA TRP A 280 -2.76 -6.55 28.37
C TRP A 280 -1.49 -5.84 28.85
N GLU A 281 -0.35 -6.54 28.91
CA GLU A 281 0.95 -5.95 29.27
C GLU A 281 1.40 -4.86 28.30
N ARG A 282 1.16 -5.02 26.99
CA ARG A 282 1.46 -3.99 26.00
C ARG A 282 0.63 -2.73 26.26
N LEU A 283 -0.68 -2.91 26.46
CA LEU A 283 -1.60 -1.80 26.75
C LEU A 283 -1.31 -1.11 28.09
N LYS A 284 -0.71 -1.81 29.05
CA LYS A 284 -0.31 -1.22 30.36
C LYS A 284 0.94 -0.33 30.26
N LYS A 285 1.79 -0.57 29.25
CA LYS A 285 3.04 0.17 29.01
C LYS A 285 2.84 1.41 28.14
N THR A 286 1.72 1.49 27.44
CA THR A 286 1.33 2.60 26.58
C THR A 286 0.55 3.65 27.36
#